data_d0f5fcf03f87f0a32afb7e0a7f8bd3e3
#
_entry.id   d0f5fcf03f87f0a32afb7e0a7f8bd3e3
#
_cell.length_a   1.000
_cell.length_b   1.000
_cell.length_c   1.000
_cell.angle_alpha   90.00
_cell.angle_beta   90.00
_cell.angle_gamma   90.00
#
_symmetry.space_group_name_H-M   'P 1'
#
loop_
_entity.id
_entity.type
_entity.pdbx_description
1 polymer ?
#
loop_
_entity_poly.entity_id
_entity_poly.type
_entity_poly.pdbx_seq_one_letter_code
_entity_poly.pdbx_strand_id
1 'polypeptide(L)'
;MQILDVLTELKALYENRLSFPHSRVPGLTEADIQRWSALLSQSRSRLYDRVAMSLAQGFYAFELTFVFCDAVVNDLYGVITSANERCPAVFWDVYLAFDEGEYYHGNNQDEDPVEVYTRPMIARVIEGLP
;
A
#
# COMPACT_ATOMS: atom_id res chain seq x y z
N MET A 1 6.39 17.91 8.30
CA MET A 1 5.61 16.89 7.54
C MET A 1 5.12 15.81 8.47
N GLN A 2 3.92 15.34 8.22
CA GLN A 2 3.32 14.22 8.97
C GLN A 2 2.92 13.12 7.97
N ILE A 3 2.59 11.93 8.49
CA ILE A 3 2.23 10.80 7.62
C ILE A 3 1.00 11.12 6.74
N LEU A 4 0.08 11.92 7.22
CA LEU A 4 -1.07 12.34 6.42
C LEU A 4 -0.67 13.15 5.20
N ASP A 5 0.44 13.87 5.28
CA ASP A 5 0.96 14.63 4.14
C ASP A 5 1.50 13.68 3.06
N VAL A 6 2.12 12.58 3.49
CA VAL A 6 2.58 11.53 2.57
C VAL A 6 1.39 10.94 1.84
N LEU A 7 0.29 10.64 2.55
CA LEU A 7 -0.92 10.10 1.93
C LEU A 7 -1.52 11.09 0.93
N THR A 8 -1.50 12.38 1.24
CA THR A 8 -2.00 13.41 0.34
C THR A 8 -1.19 13.45 -0.95
N GLU A 9 0.14 13.38 -0.84
CA GLU A 9 1.02 13.31 -2.01
C GLU A 9 0.78 12.05 -2.83
N LEU A 10 0.61 10.90 -2.15
CA LEU A 10 0.32 9.63 -2.82
C LEU A 10 -1.00 9.68 -3.58
N LYS A 11 -2.05 10.24 -2.96
CA LYS A 11 -3.34 10.37 -3.62
C LYS A 11 -3.23 11.20 -4.90
N ALA A 12 -2.54 12.33 -4.85
CA ALA A 12 -2.35 13.19 -6.02
C ALA A 12 -1.58 12.46 -7.11
N LEU A 13 -0.51 11.75 -6.74
CA LEU A 13 0.35 11.03 -7.68
C LEU A 13 -0.41 9.90 -8.38
N TYR A 14 -1.13 9.09 -7.60
CA TYR A 14 -1.81 7.90 -8.13
C TYR A 14 -3.15 8.23 -8.79
N GLU A 15 -3.84 9.27 -8.37
CA GLU A 15 -5.04 9.74 -9.05
C GLU A 15 -4.72 10.08 -10.50
N ASN A 16 -3.65 10.82 -10.73
CA ASN A 16 -3.21 11.16 -12.07
C ASN A 16 -2.84 9.91 -12.88
N ARG A 17 -2.08 8.99 -12.26
CA ARG A 17 -1.65 7.75 -12.90
C ARG A 17 -2.82 6.85 -13.29
N LEU A 18 -3.78 6.67 -12.36
CA LEU A 18 -4.92 5.77 -12.57
C LEU A 18 -5.95 6.36 -13.54
N SER A 19 -6.07 7.69 -13.59
CA SER A 19 -6.96 8.36 -14.56
C SER A 19 -6.43 8.30 -15.98
N PHE A 20 -5.11 8.14 -16.13
CA PHE A 20 -4.45 8.07 -17.43
C PHE A 20 -3.57 6.82 -17.51
N PRO A 21 -4.20 5.61 -17.63
CA PRO A 21 -3.46 4.35 -17.52
C PRO A 21 -2.38 4.16 -18.58
N HIS A 22 -2.43 4.88 -19.68
CA HIS A 22 -1.40 4.85 -20.72
C HIS A 22 -0.34 5.94 -20.51
N SER A 23 -0.50 6.76 -19.48
CA SER A 23 0.49 7.77 -19.12
C SER A 23 1.75 7.08 -18.61
N ARG A 24 2.92 7.65 -18.96
CA ARG A 24 4.21 7.17 -18.46
C ARG A 24 4.60 7.83 -17.15
N VAL A 25 3.63 8.47 -16.45
CA VAL A 25 3.89 9.04 -15.14
C VAL A 25 4.17 7.89 -14.19
N PRO A 26 5.38 7.80 -13.62
CA PRO A 26 5.70 6.73 -12.68
C PRO A 26 4.91 6.91 -11.39
N GLY A 27 4.69 5.81 -10.67
CA GLY A 27 4.20 5.86 -9.31
C GLY A 27 5.29 6.41 -8.38
N LEU A 28 5.20 6.11 -7.09
CA LEU A 28 6.22 6.54 -6.14
C LEU A 28 7.60 5.96 -6.52
N THR A 29 8.64 6.69 -6.15
CA THR A 29 10.01 6.34 -6.51
C THR A 29 10.91 6.30 -5.27
N GLU A 30 12.14 5.79 -5.47
CA GLU A 30 13.20 5.82 -4.45
C GLU A 30 13.42 7.24 -3.92
N ALA A 31 13.38 8.24 -4.79
CA ALA A 31 13.57 9.64 -4.39
C ALA A 31 12.48 10.11 -3.43
N ASP A 32 11.23 9.67 -3.65
CA ASP A 32 10.12 9.98 -2.75
C ASP A 32 10.36 9.39 -1.37
N ILE A 33 10.80 8.13 -1.32
CA ILE A 33 11.08 7.43 -0.06
C ILE A 33 12.18 8.15 0.72
N GLN A 34 13.26 8.54 0.05
CA GLN A 34 14.35 9.27 0.69
C GLN A 34 13.85 10.60 1.25
N ARG A 35 13.07 11.33 0.48
CA ARG A 35 12.55 12.64 0.87
C ARG A 35 11.61 12.54 2.06
N TRP A 36 10.64 11.62 2.03
CA TRP A 36 9.70 11.46 3.13
C TRP A 36 10.38 10.98 4.39
N SER A 37 11.32 10.05 4.27
CA SER A 37 12.11 9.53 5.40
C SER A 37 12.84 10.67 6.10
N ALA A 38 13.50 11.54 5.34
CA ALA A 38 14.22 12.68 5.87
C ALA A 38 13.27 13.69 6.53
N LEU A 39 12.17 14.03 5.85
CA LEU A 39 11.21 15.02 6.35
C LEU A 39 10.48 14.54 7.61
N LEU A 40 10.24 13.24 7.73
CA LEU A 40 9.60 12.65 8.91
C LEU A 40 10.59 12.27 10.00
N SER A 41 11.89 12.37 9.73
CA SER A 41 12.96 11.94 10.64
C SER A 41 12.77 10.49 11.09
N GLN A 42 12.48 9.61 10.13
CA GLN A 42 12.25 8.19 10.39
C GLN A 42 13.09 7.32 9.46
N SER A 43 13.37 6.10 9.92
CA SER A 43 13.99 5.10 9.05
C SER A 43 13.06 4.72 7.91
N ARG A 44 13.64 4.24 6.82
CA ARG A 44 12.87 3.78 5.68
C ARG A 44 11.95 2.62 6.08
N SER A 45 12.45 1.69 6.88
CA SER A 45 11.66 0.55 7.39
C SER A 45 10.41 1.02 8.16
N ARG A 46 10.57 2.00 9.03
CA ARG A 46 9.45 2.56 9.79
C ARG A 46 8.48 3.31 8.89
N LEU A 47 9.00 4.02 7.89
CA LEU A 47 8.17 4.70 6.90
C LEU A 47 7.27 3.70 6.16
N TYR A 48 7.83 2.59 5.71
CA TYR A 48 7.06 1.56 5.00
C TYR A 48 5.91 1.03 5.87
N ASP A 49 6.20 0.73 7.14
CA ASP A 49 5.16 0.25 8.05
C ASP A 49 4.07 1.30 8.29
N ARG A 50 4.45 2.56 8.43
CA ARG A 50 3.48 3.63 8.67
C ARG A 50 2.60 3.89 7.47
N VAL A 51 3.18 3.91 6.27
CA VAL A 51 2.40 4.07 5.04
C VAL A 51 1.43 2.89 4.90
N ALA A 52 1.94 1.67 5.09
CA ALA A 52 1.12 0.47 4.97
C ALA A 52 -0.06 0.48 5.94
N MET A 53 0.18 0.84 7.20
CA MET A 53 -0.89 0.90 8.20
C MET A 53 -1.91 1.98 7.85
N SER A 54 -1.46 3.13 7.34
CA SER A 54 -2.36 4.20 6.92
C SER A 54 -3.23 3.78 5.74
N LEU A 55 -2.67 3.04 4.79
CA LEU A 55 -3.43 2.48 3.67
C LEU A 55 -4.46 1.46 4.18
N ALA A 56 -4.05 0.59 5.09
CA ALA A 56 -4.93 -0.42 5.68
C ALA A 56 -6.13 0.24 6.38
N GLN A 57 -5.86 1.24 7.20
CA GLN A 57 -6.91 1.96 7.94
C GLN A 57 -7.87 2.68 6.99
N GLY A 58 -7.34 3.36 5.97
CA GLY A 58 -8.15 4.06 4.99
C GLY A 58 -9.01 3.11 4.15
N PHE A 59 -8.44 1.98 3.76
CA PHE A 59 -9.19 0.95 3.04
C PHE A 59 -10.33 0.38 3.90
N TYR A 60 -10.02 0.04 5.15
CA TYR A 60 -11.00 -0.55 6.06
C TYR A 60 -12.16 0.42 6.33
N ALA A 61 -11.87 1.71 6.40
CA ALA A 61 -12.85 2.76 6.65
C ALA A 61 -13.61 3.20 5.38
N PHE A 62 -13.37 2.57 4.23
CA PHE A 62 -13.95 2.92 2.93
C PHE A 62 -13.57 4.33 2.46
N GLU A 63 -12.46 4.85 2.95
CA GLU A 63 -11.91 6.16 2.54
C GLU A 63 -10.96 6.03 1.37
N LEU A 64 -10.33 4.86 1.22
CA LEU A 64 -9.39 4.55 0.14
C LEU A 64 -9.86 3.31 -0.61
N THR A 65 -9.66 3.32 -1.94
CA THR A 65 -10.06 2.21 -2.78
C THR A 65 -9.02 1.09 -2.75
N PHE A 66 -9.48 -0.13 -3.05
CA PHE A 66 -8.57 -1.27 -3.24
C PHE A 66 -7.52 -0.97 -4.32
N VAL A 67 -7.95 -0.43 -5.47
CA VAL A 67 -7.06 -0.17 -6.60
C VAL A 67 -5.93 0.77 -6.21
N PHE A 68 -6.24 1.83 -5.48
CA PHE A 68 -5.22 2.77 -4.99
C PHE A 68 -4.25 2.09 -4.03
N CYS A 69 -4.77 1.44 -3.00
CA CYS A 69 -3.94 0.79 -1.98
C CYS A 69 -3.05 -0.29 -2.58
N ASP A 70 -3.62 -1.12 -3.45
CA ASP A 70 -2.90 -2.19 -4.12
C ASP A 70 -1.76 -1.65 -4.98
N ALA A 71 -2.02 -0.60 -5.75
CA ALA A 71 -0.99 0.02 -6.58
C ALA A 71 0.17 0.57 -5.73
N VAL A 72 -0.14 1.24 -4.63
CA VAL A 72 0.89 1.81 -3.75
C VAL A 72 1.74 0.72 -3.10
N VAL A 73 1.12 -0.33 -2.54
CA VAL A 73 1.90 -1.38 -1.87
C VAL A 73 2.76 -2.16 -2.85
N ASN A 74 2.29 -2.37 -4.08
CA ASN A 74 3.10 -3.03 -5.12
C ASN A 74 4.31 -2.18 -5.50
N ASP A 75 4.15 -0.87 -5.65
CA ASP A 75 5.26 0.02 -5.96
C ASP A 75 6.24 0.13 -4.80
N LEU A 76 5.74 0.16 -3.54
CA LEU A 76 6.61 0.11 -2.36
C LEU A 76 7.44 -1.17 -2.33
N TYR A 77 6.80 -2.30 -2.62
CA TYR A 77 7.51 -3.58 -2.70
C TYR A 77 8.63 -3.52 -3.73
N GLY A 78 8.37 -2.88 -4.88
CA GLY A 78 9.39 -2.68 -5.91
C GLY A 78 10.57 -1.85 -5.42
N VAL A 79 10.31 -0.78 -4.68
CA VAL A 79 11.38 0.04 -4.10
C VAL A 79 12.19 -0.76 -3.08
N ILE A 80 11.51 -1.48 -2.18
CA ILE A 80 12.15 -2.28 -1.14
C ILE A 80 13.06 -3.34 -1.76
N THR A 81 12.57 -4.07 -2.76
CA THR A 81 13.35 -5.12 -3.41
C THR A 81 14.50 -4.56 -4.23
N SER A 82 14.30 -3.45 -4.93
CA SER A 82 15.37 -2.79 -5.71
C SER A 82 16.48 -2.25 -4.82
N ALA A 83 16.14 -1.81 -3.60
CA ALA A 83 17.11 -1.33 -2.63
C ALA A 83 17.74 -2.46 -1.81
N ASN A 84 17.36 -3.70 -2.08
CA ASN A 84 17.83 -4.88 -1.36
C ASN A 84 17.58 -4.79 0.15
N GLU A 85 16.43 -4.22 0.51
CA GLU A 85 16.01 -4.07 1.90
C GLU A 85 15.13 -5.24 2.32
N ARG A 86 15.02 -5.44 3.63
CA ARG A 86 14.06 -6.40 4.20
C ARG A 86 12.68 -5.73 4.31
N CYS A 87 11.62 -6.46 3.97
CA CYS A 87 10.25 -5.98 4.18
C CYS A 87 9.95 -5.96 5.68
N PRO A 88 9.57 -4.80 6.25
CA PRO A 88 9.16 -4.78 7.64
C PRO A 88 7.82 -5.49 7.84
N ALA A 89 7.53 -5.89 9.08
CA ALA A 89 6.45 -6.83 9.39
C ALA A 89 5.06 -6.30 9.02
N VAL A 90 4.74 -5.07 9.39
CA VAL A 90 3.42 -4.51 9.10
C VAL A 90 3.22 -4.33 7.60
N PHE A 91 4.23 -3.77 6.93
CA PHE A 91 4.18 -3.64 5.46
C PHE A 91 3.92 -4.99 4.81
N TRP A 92 4.64 -6.03 5.23
CA TRP A 92 4.52 -7.36 4.62
C TRP A 92 3.10 -7.91 4.78
N ASP A 93 2.52 -7.80 5.98
CA ASP A 93 1.18 -8.29 6.23
C ASP A 93 0.13 -7.54 5.39
N VAL A 94 0.29 -6.23 5.25
CA VAL A 94 -0.60 -5.41 4.42
C VAL A 94 -0.43 -5.75 2.94
N TYR A 95 0.80 -5.90 2.49
CA TYR A 95 1.11 -6.29 1.11
C TYR A 95 0.43 -7.63 0.76
N LEU A 96 0.57 -8.64 1.63
CA LEU A 96 -0.06 -9.94 1.40
C LEU A 96 -1.59 -9.83 1.36
N ALA A 97 -2.17 -9.00 2.21
CA ALA A 97 -3.61 -8.81 2.24
C ALA A 97 -4.16 -8.26 0.91
N PHE A 98 -3.48 -7.27 0.33
CA PHE A 98 -3.89 -6.71 -0.96
C PHE A 98 -3.58 -7.69 -2.11
N ASP A 99 -2.46 -8.41 -2.02
CA ASP A 99 -2.10 -9.42 -3.02
C ASP A 99 -3.19 -10.47 -3.18
N GLU A 100 -3.78 -10.93 -2.08
CA GLU A 100 -4.85 -11.93 -2.10
C GLU A 100 -6.12 -11.43 -2.80
N GLY A 101 -6.33 -10.13 -2.87
CA GLY A 101 -7.47 -9.53 -3.54
C GLY A 101 -7.30 -9.34 -5.05
N GLU A 102 -6.10 -9.59 -5.58
CA GLU A 102 -5.79 -9.32 -6.98
C GLU A 102 -6.32 -10.41 -7.94
N TYR A 103 -6.74 -11.56 -7.43
CA TYR A 103 -7.10 -12.70 -8.26
C TYR A 103 -8.19 -13.54 -7.60
N TYR A 104 -8.92 -14.29 -8.43
CA TYR A 104 -9.90 -15.26 -7.93
C TYR A 104 -9.18 -16.51 -7.42
N HIS A 105 -9.67 -17.05 -6.29
CA HIS A 105 -9.10 -18.24 -5.67
C HIS A 105 -9.85 -19.47 -6.16
N GLY A 106 -9.13 -20.42 -6.70
CA GLY A 106 -9.72 -21.64 -7.25
C GLY A 106 -10.60 -21.35 -8.46
N ASN A 107 -11.72 -22.07 -8.58
CA ASN A 107 -12.64 -21.97 -9.70
C ASN A 107 -13.87 -21.10 -9.39
N ASN A 108 -13.94 -20.53 -8.18
CA ASN A 108 -15.10 -19.77 -7.75
C ASN A 108 -14.90 -18.29 -8.09
N GLN A 109 -15.46 -17.85 -9.22
CA GLN A 109 -15.39 -16.47 -9.67
C GLN A 109 -16.59 -15.64 -9.19
N ASP A 110 -17.50 -16.25 -8.41
CA ASP A 110 -18.63 -15.53 -7.81
C ASP A 110 -18.23 -14.81 -6.53
N GLU A 111 -17.09 -15.20 -5.92
CA GLU A 111 -16.57 -14.55 -4.73
C GLU A 111 -15.71 -13.34 -5.13
N ASP A 112 -15.97 -12.20 -4.47
CA ASP A 112 -15.10 -11.04 -4.60
C ASP A 112 -13.87 -11.26 -3.69
N PRO A 113 -12.68 -11.50 -4.26
CA PRO A 113 -11.51 -11.78 -3.43
C PRO A 113 -11.13 -10.62 -2.51
N VAL A 114 -11.45 -9.38 -2.87
CA VAL A 114 -11.20 -8.23 -2.02
C VAL A 114 -12.01 -8.34 -0.73
N GLU A 115 -13.29 -8.67 -0.83
CA GLU A 115 -14.15 -8.77 0.34
C GLU A 115 -13.94 -10.05 1.12
N VAL A 116 -13.62 -11.17 0.44
CA VAL A 116 -13.47 -12.47 1.08
C VAL A 116 -12.10 -12.62 1.74
N TYR A 117 -11.04 -12.09 1.13
CA TYR A 117 -9.67 -12.28 1.62
C TYR A 117 -9.03 -10.99 2.12
N THR A 118 -9.02 -9.94 1.30
CA THR A 118 -8.32 -8.70 1.66
C THR A 118 -8.90 -8.06 2.91
N ARG A 119 -10.20 -7.83 2.94
CA ARG A 119 -10.83 -7.11 4.05
C ARG A 119 -10.65 -7.80 5.40
N PRO A 120 -10.86 -9.12 5.53
CA PRO A 120 -10.59 -9.78 6.81
C PRO A 120 -9.13 -9.75 7.21
N MET A 121 -8.20 -9.88 6.26
CA MET A 121 -6.77 -9.83 6.55
C MET A 121 -6.36 -8.43 7.03
N ILE A 122 -6.89 -7.39 6.38
CA ILE A 122 -6.65 -6.00 6.80
C ILE A 122 -7.20 -5.74 8.20
N ALA A 123 -8.39 -6.26 8.49
CA ALA A 123 -8.97 -6.13 9.83
C ALA A 123 -8.04 -6.70 10.90
N ARG A 124 -7.42 -7.86 10.64
CA ARG A 124 -6.47 -8.48 11.57
C ARG A 124 -5.23 -7.62 11.77
N VAL A 125 -4.72 -7.01 10.71
CA VAL A 125 -3.56 -6.12 10.80
C VAL A 125 -3.89 -4.92 11.69
N ILE A 126 -5.03 -4.29 11.47
CA ILE A 126 -5.46 -3.12 12.24
C ILE A 126 -5.66 -3.47 13.72
N GLU A 127 -6.21 -4.65 13.99
CA GLU A 127 -6.44 -5.13 15.37
C GLU A 127 -5.15 -5.57 16.05
N GLY A 128 -4.05 -5.71 15.32
CA GLY A 128 -2.77 -6.17 15.85
C GLY A 128 -2.76 -7.66 16.15
N LEU A 129 -3.63 -8.44 15.53
CA LEU A 129 -3.71 -9.89 15.74
C LEU A 129 -2.68 -10.60 14.84
N PRO A 130 -2.07 -11.69 15.37
CA PRO A 130 -1.12 -12.49 14.59
C PRO A 130 -1.80 -13.25 13.45
#